data_be0e2ab6d5ff97d19089fc43f9fcc1ea
#
_entry.id   be0e2ab6d5ff97d19089fc43f9fcc1ea
#
_cell.length_a   1.000
_cell.length_b   1.000
_cell.length_c   1.000
_cell.angle_alpha   90.00
_cell.angle_beta   90.00
_cell.angle_gamma   90.00
#
_symmetry.space_group_name_H-M   'P 1'
#
loop_
_entity.id
_entity.type
_entity.pdbx_description
1 polymer ?
#
loop_
_entity_poly.entity_id
_entity_poly.type
_entity_poly.pdbx_seq_one_letter_code
_entity_poly.pdbx_strand_id
1 'polypeptide(L)'
;MDSGCGTVKYQTLLTPTIAAMPETEIDLRTHHTRLLEGMARCVAAQGYADTTIADIVREAGVSRRTFYEYFTDKPGCLIALHEAASQNALAVLRSAINPDRGWEQQVEQAIAAYLGALALNPVLMRALFVDILGLGLPGLVARRRANQQLADFMREVVNQQPSGPVLLHKAMAMAVVGGINELVLQAIEQDRVAQLADLVAPASALLRAVVTAQSAVPGFEEK
;
A
#
# COMPACT_ATOMS: atom_id res chain seq x y z
N MET A 1 -26.31 20.39 8.06
CA MET A 1 -26.32 19.57 6.92
C MET A 1 -24.90 19.53 6.44
N ASP A 2 -24.21 18.54 6.90
CA ASP A 2 -22.76 18.63 7.14
C ASP A 2 -22.00 17.85 6.07
N SER A 3 -21.34 18.56 5.15
CA SER A 3 -20.57 17.99 4.03
C SER A 3 -19.06 17.90 4.35
N GLY A 4 -18.69 17.84 5.64
CA GLY A 4 -17.31 18.00 6.10
C GLY A 4 -16.50 16.72 6.31
N CYS A 5 -17.05 15.53 6.11
CA CYS A 5 -16.41 14.28 6.59
C CYS A 5 -15.48 13.56 5.60
N GLY A 6 -15.45 13.96 4.33
CA GLY A 6 -14.70 13.25 3.27
C GLY A 6 -13.23 13.65 3.10
N THR A 7 -12.89 14.88 3.40
CA THR A 7 -11.61 15.49 2.99
C THR A 7 -10.41 15.05 3.83
N VAL A 8 -10.61 14.72 5.11
CA VAL A 8 -9.50 14.40 6.05
C VAL A 8 -8.90 13.01 5.80
N LYS A 9 -9.68 12.05 5.31
CA LYS A 9 -9.24 10.65 5.16
C LYS A 9 -8.27 10.41 4.00
N TYR A 10 -8.23 11.29 3.00
CA TYR A 10 -7.34 11.12 1.83
C TYR A 10 -5.99 11.82 2.00
N GLN A 11 -5.92 12.89 2.76
CA GLN A 11 -4.67 13.62 3.03
C GLN A 11 -3.65 12.75 3.78
N THR A 12 -4.08 11.85 4.65
CA THR A 12 -3.19 10.95 5.39
C THR A 12 -2.53 9.89 4.48
N LEU A 13 -3.09 9.61 3.31
CA LEU A 13 -2.57 8.60 2.39
C LEU A 13 -1.47 9.12 1.43
N LEU A 14 -1.24 10.44 1.30
CA LEU A 14 -0.40 11.00 0.23
C LEU A 14 0.57 12.11 0.65
N THR A 15 0.76 12.43 1.94
CA THR A 15 1.63 13.53 2.37
C THR A 15 3.05 13.08 2.72
N PRO A 16 4.07 13.33 1.87
CA PRO A 16 5.45 13.46 2.32
C PRO A 16 5.74 14.89 2.77
N THR A 17 6.64 15.03 3.73
CA THR A 17 7.11 16.28 4.33
C THR A 17 7.67 17.25 3.28
N ILE A 18 7.05 18.41 3.11
CA ILE A 18 7.54 19.50 2.26
C ILE A 18 8.41 20.41 3.14
N ALA A 19 9.72 20.25 3.07
CA ALA A 19 10.68 21.20 3.62
C ALA A 19 11.76 21.52 2.58
N ALA A 20 11.84 22.79 2.14
CA ALA A 20 12.90 23.44 1.36
C ALA A 20 13.12 22.90 -0.07
N MET A 21 12.29 23.33 -1.03
CA MET A 21 12.51 23.14 -2.47
C MET A 21 12.20 24.44 -3.26
N PRO A 22 12.81 24.68 -4.45
CA PRO A 22 12.52 25.86 -5.28
C PRO A 22 11.06 25.88 -5.76
N GLU A 23 10.47 27.08 -5.89
CA GLU A 23 9.04 27.29 -6.17
C GLU A 23 8.50 26.50 -7.39
N THR A 24 9.28 26.38 -8.45
CA THR A 24 8.90 25.61 -9.65
C THR A 24 8.80 24.10 -9.40
N GLU A 25 9.62 23.55 -8.52
CA GLU A 25 9.60 22.14 -8.17
C GLU A 25 8.50 21.83 -7.15
N ILE A 26 8.16 22.80 -6.30
CA ILE A 26 7.00 22.76 -5.41
C ILE A 26 5.71 22.76 -6.23
N ASP A 27 5.60 23.58 -7.26
CA ASP A 27 4.40 23.66 -8.11
C ASP A 27 4.17 22.37 -8.92
N LEU A 28 5.24 21.81 -9.51
CA LEU A 28 5.19 20.54 -10.22
C LEU A 28 4.78 19.36 -9.31
N ARG A 29 5.34 19.27 -8.11
CA ARG A 29 4.94 18.25 -7.13
C ARG A 29 3.50 18.45 -6.66
N THR A 30 3.06 19.69 -6.51
CA THR A 30 1.71 20.02 -6.12
C THR A 30 0.68 19.54 -7.15
N HIS A 31 0.91 19.76 -8.45
CA HIS A 31 0.01 19.28 -9.50
C HIS A 31 -0.03 17.75 -9.60
N HIS A 32 1.11 17.07 -9.53
CA HIS A 32 1.18 15.61 -9.51
C HIS A 32 0.37 15.04 -8.32
N THR A 33 0.62 15.54 -7.13
CA THR A 33 -0.09 15.10 -5.92
C THR A 33 -1.60 15.35 -6.03
N ARG A 34 -2.01 16.52 -6.51
CA ARG A 34 -3.42 16.87 -6.72
C ARG A 34 -4.10 15.94 -7.73
N LEU A 35 -3.38 15.53 -8.78
CA LEU A 35 -3.91 14.56 -9.76
C LEU A 35 -4.08 13.17 -9.14
N LEU A 36 -3.15 12.70 -8.31
CA LEU A 36 -3.30 11.43 -7.59
C LEU A 36 -4.44 11.48 -6.57
N GLU A 37 -4.58 12.59 -5.84
CA GLU A 37 -5.70 12.80 -4.93
C GLU A 37 -7.04 12.86 -5.67
N GLY A 38 -7.09 13.57 -6.81
CA GLY A 38 -8.26 13.63 -7.68
C GLY A 38 -8.66 12.24 -8.20
N MET A 39 -7.67 11.46 -8.65
CA MET A 39 -7.87 10.06 -9.04
C MET A 39 -8.42 9.23 -7.89
N ALA A 40 -7.83 9.33 -6.69
CA ALA A 40 -8.27 8.58 -5.52
C ALA A 40 -9.72 8.94 -5.12
N ARG A 41 -10.09 10.25 -5.15
CA ARG A 41 -11.45 10.69 -4.84
C ARG A 41 -12.48 10.22 -5.88
N CYS A 42 -12.16 10.35 -7.17
CA CYS A 42 -13.05 9.86 -8.24
C CYS A 42 -13.26 8.36 -8.14
N VAL A 43 -12.19 7.60 -7.98
CA VAL A 43 -12.27 6.14 -7.82
C VAL A 43 -13.07 5.75 -6.58
N ALA A 44 -12.87 6.44 -5.47
CA ALA A 44 -13.61 6.18 -4.24
C ALA A 44 -15.12 6.48 -4.36
N ALA A 45 -15.49 7.44 -5.21
CA ALA A 45 -16.88 7.85 -5.41
C ALA A 45 -17.64 6.95 -6.38
N GLN A 46 -17.00 6.52 -7.47
CA GLN A 46 -17.68 5.86 -8.60
C GLN A 46 -16.96 4.63 -9.16
N GLY A 47 -15.83 4.24 -8.58
CA GLY A 47 -15.00 3.14 -9.09
C GLY A 47 -14.08 3.55 -10.23
N TYR A 48 -13.08 2.68 -10.52
CA TYR A 48 -12.11 2.96 -11.57
C TYR A 48 -12.74 2.94 -12.97
N ALA A 49 -13.62 2.01 -13.26
CA ALA A 49 -14.22 1.85 -14.60
C ALA A 49 -14.91 3.15 -15.06
N ASP A 50 -15.72 3.75 -14.19
CA ASP A 50 -16.54 4.94 -14.49
C ASP A 50 -15.77 6.26 -14.31
N THR A 51 -14.56 6.23 -13.75
CA THR A 51 -13.71 7.42 -13.62
C THR A 51 -13.11 7.79 -14.97
N THR A 52 -13.24 9.06 -15.36
CA THR A 52 -12.64 9.62 -16.59
C THR A 52 -11.52 10.61 -16.28
N ILE A 53 -10.64 10.87 -17.28
CA ILE A 53 -9.61 11.93 -17.14
C ILE A 53 -10.26 13.29 -16.89
N ALA A 54 -11.45 13.56 -17.46
CA ALA A 54 -12.19 14.79 -17.20
C ALA A 54 -12.61 14.93 -15.74
N ASP A 55 -13.01 13.84 -15.11
CA ASP A 55 -13.36 13.82 -13.68
C ASP A 55 -12.12 14.06 -12.82
N ILE A 56 -11.02 13.39 -13.13
CA ILE A 56 -9.76 13.53 -12.40
C ILE A 56 -9.26 14.97 -12.40
N VAL A 57 -9.20 15.61 -13.58
CA VAL A 57 -8.70 17.00 -13.68
C VAL A 57 -9.64 18.01 -13.05
N ARG A 58 -10.96 17.80 -13.13
CA ARG A 58 -11.96 18.61 -12.45
C ARG A 58 -11.76 18.51 -10.92
N GLU A 59 -11.63 17.33 -10.41
CA GLU A 59 -11.43 17.06 -8.97
C GLU A 59 -10.08 17.57 -8.47
N ALA A 60 -9.03 17.45 -9.28
CA ALA A 60 -7.70 17.98 -8.98
C ALA A 60 -7.60 19.51 -9.12
N GLY A 61 -8.57 20.17 -9.78
CA GLY A 61 -8.56 21.59 -10.08
C GLY A 61 -7.38 21.99 -10.98
N VAL A 62 -7.06 21.14 -11.99
CA VAL A 62 -6.00 21.38 -12.97
C VAL A 62 -6.55 21.26 -14.39
N SER A 63 -5.75 21.67 -15.38
CA SER A 63 -6.13 21.54 -16.80
C SER A 63 -5.91 20.11 -17.31
N ARG A 64 -6.63 19.73 -18.37
CA ARG A 64 -6.40 18.48 -19.09
C ARG A 64 -4.99 18.41 -19.70
N ARG A 65 -4.43 19.56 -20.10
CA ARG A 65 -3.05 19.68 -20.55
C ARG A 65 -2.10 19.29 -19.44
N THR A 66 -2.31 19.81 -18.23
CA THR A 66 -1.51 19.47 -17.03
C THR A 66 -1.53 17.98 -16.74
N PHE A 67 -2.68 17.30 -16.91
CA PHE A 67 -2.73 15.85 -16.75
C PHE A 67 -1.74 15.14 -17.70
N TYR A 68 -1.74 15.50 -18.98
CA TYR A 68 -0.87 14.87 -19.98
C TYR A 68 0.62 15.25 -19.87
N GLU A 69 0.95 16.25 -19.07
CA GLU A 69 2.33 16.57 -18.69
C GLU A 69 2.90 15.53 -17.69
N TYR A 70 2.03 14.85 -16.92
CA TYR A 70 2.42 13.85 -15.90
C TYR A 70 2.09 12.42 -16.28
N PHE A 71 0.97 12.21 -16.96
CA PHE A 71 0.45 10.87 -17.26
C PHE A 71 0.03 10.76 -18.72
N THR A 72 0.43 9.67 -19.37
CA THR A 72 0.03 9.39 -20.76
C THR A 72 -1.46 9.09 -20.86
N ASP A 73 -2.01 8.42 -19.83
CA ASP A 73 -3.37 7.91 -19.82
C ASP A 73 -3.89 7.67 -18.39
N LYS A 74 -5.15 7.26 -18.27
CA LYS A 74 -5.78 6.91 -16.99
C LYS A 74 -5.11 5.70 -16.30
N PRO A 75 -4.75 4.61 -17.00
CA PRO A 75 -3.95 3.52 -16.44
C PRO A 75 -2.65 3.98 -15.78
N GLY A 76 -1.86 4.83 -16.43
CA GLY A 76 -0.62 5.38 -15.88
C GLY A 76 -0.84 6.16 -14.58
N CYS A 77 -1.94 6.93 -14.51
CA CYS A 77 -2.33 7.65 -13.30
C CYS A 77 -2.73 6.67 -12.17
N LEU A 78 -3.44 5.57 -12.46
CA LEU A 78 -3.77 4.55 -11.46
C LEU A 78 -2.52 3.82 -10.95
N ILE A 79 -1.57 3.50 -11.82
CA ILE A 79 -0.29 2.89 -11.43
C ILE A 79 0.47 3.82 -10.48
N ALA A 80 0.56 5.11 -10.79
CA ALA A 80 1.22 6.08 -9.93
C ALA A 80 0.50 6.24 -8.57
N LEU A 81 -0.83 6.21 -8.57
CA LEU A 81 -1.61 6.19 -7.34
C LEU A 81 -1.33 4.93 -6.51
N HIS A 82 -1.26 3.76 -7.14
CA HIS A 82 -0.91 2.50 -6.48
C HIS A 82 0.50 2.57 -5.87
N GLU A 83 1.48 3.11 -6.58
CA GLU A 83 2.84 3.29 -6.07
C GLU A 83 2.87 4.24 -4.86
N ALA A 84 2.19 5.39 -4.94
CA ALA A 84 2.10 6.34 -3.84
C ALA A 84 1.39 5.75 -2.61
N ALA A 85 0.28 5.03 -2.80
CA ALA A 85 -0.43 4.34 -1.73
C ALA A 85 0.43 3.25 -1.08
N SER A 86 1.21 2.51 -1.87
CA SER A 86 2.12 1.47 -1.37
C SER A 86 3.26 2.07 -0.53
N GLN A 87 3.83 3.20 -0.96
CA GLN A 87 4.86 3.91 -0.19
C GLN A 87 4.30 4.43 1.14
N ASN A 88 3.08 4.97 1.12
CA ASN A 88 2.43 5.42 2.35
C ASN A 88 2.11 4.26 3.29
N ALA A 89 1.64 3.14 2.77
CA ALA A 89 1.42 1.93 3.56
C ALA A 89 2.72 1.47 4.25
N LEU A 90 3.85 1.54 3.54
CA LEU A 90 5.16 1.24 4.10
C LEU A 90 5.56 2.23 5.21
N ALA A 91 5.25 3.52 5.05
CA ALA A 91 5.48 4.52 6.08
C ALA A 91 4.63 4.25 7.34
N VAL A 92 3.36 3.86 7.18
CA VAL A 92 2.49 3.42 8.30
C VAL A 92 3.08 2.21 9.01
N LEU A 93 3.51 1.19 8.26
CA LEU A 93 4.18 0.01 8.82
C LEU A 93 5.42 0.39 9.63
N ARG A 94 6.29 1.22 9.08
CA ARG A 94 7.52 1.67 9.75
C ARG A 94 7.25 2.46 11.02
N SER A 95 6.24 3.33 11.01
CA SER A 95 5.85 4.12 12.19
C SER A 95 5.23 3.28 13.31
N ALA A 96 4.71 2.10 13.00
CA ALA A 96 4.14 1.17 13.98
C ALA A 96 5.20 0.29 14.66
N ILE A 97 6.45 0.26 14.17
CA ILE A 97 7.54 -0.51 14.76
C ILE A 97 8.00 0.14 16.07
N ASN A 98 8.10 -0.68 17.12
CA ASN A 98 8.72 -0.31 18.38
C ASN A 98 9.93 -1.23 18.63
N PRO A 99 11.17 -0.71 18.52
CA PRO A 99 12.39 -1.52 18.67
C PRO A 99 12.55 -2.18 20.05
N ASP A 100 11.88 -1.64 21.08
CA ASP A 100 11.95 -2.18 22.46
C ASP A 100 11.11 -3.45 22.64
N ARG A 101 10.38 -3.89 21.62
CA ARG A 101 9.52 -5.07 21.65
C ARG A 101 10.13 -6.22 20.85
N GLY A 102 9.76 -7.46 21.20
CA GLY A 102 10.09 -8.64 20.40
C GLY A 102 9.49 -8.55 18.98
N TRP A 103 10.12 -9.20 18.00
CA TRP A 103 9.72 -9.11 16.60
C TRP A 103 8.27 -9.57 16.36
N GLU A 104 7.76 -10.56 17.12
CA GLU A 104 6.38 -11.02 16.99
C GLU A 104 5.37 -9.89 17.29
N GLN A 105 5.62 -9.13 18.34
CA GLN A 105 4.77 -8.00 18.72
C GLN A 105 4.90 -6.85 17.73
N GLN A 106 6.12 -6.56 17.25
CA GLN A 106 6.35 -5.54 16.25
C GLN A 106 5.59 -5.85 14.96
N VAL A 107 5.69 -7.09 14.49
CA VAL A 107 5.00 -7.55 13.27
C VAL A 107 3.49 -7.50 13.45
N GLU A 108 2.95 -8.00 14.56
CA GLU A 108 1.51 -7.96 14.81
C GLU A 108 0.97 -6.54 14.82
N GLN A 109 1.68 -5.60 15.45
CA GLN A 109 1.32 -4.18 15.44
C GLN A 109 1.41 -3.56 14.05
N ALA A 110 2.47 -3.87 13.29
CA ALA A 110 2.62 -3.40 11.93
C ALA A 110 1.49 -3.92 11.02
N ILE A 111 1.17 -5.21 11.10
CA ILE A 111 0.06 -5.81 10.34
C ILE A 111 -1.27 -5.16 10.74
N ALA A 112 -1.52 -4.93 12.03
CA ALA A 112 -2.74 -4.28 12.51
C ALA A 112 -2.86 -2.85 11.98
N ALA A 113 -1.79 -2.07 12.02
CA ALA A 113 -1.76 -0.71 11.49
C ALA A 113 -1.99 -0.69 9.97
N TYR A 114 -1.37 -1.61 9.23
CA TYR A 114 -1.53 -1.74 7.79
C TYR A 114 -2.97 -2.12 7.40
N LEU A 115 -3.51 -3.20 7.96
CA LEU A 115 -4.87 -3.64 7.66
C LEU A 115 -5.92 -2.61 8.11
N GLY A 116 -5.68 -1.92 9.22
CA GLY A 116 -6.51 -0.81 9.66
C GLY A 116 -6.52 0.36 8.66
N ALA A 117 -5.36 0.71 8.10
CA ALA A 117 -5.27 1.74 7.07
C ALA A 117 -5.99 1.34 5.77
N LEU A 118 -5.89 0.08 5.35
CA LEU A 118 -6.60 -0.45 4.19
C LEU A 118 -8.14 -0.41 4.38
N ALA A 119 -8.63 -0.70 5.59
CA ALA A 119 -10.06 -0.73 5.90
C ALA A 119 -10.76 0.64 5.77
N LEU A 120 -10.02 1.74 5.73
CA LEU A 120 -10.59 3.09 5.70
C LEU A 120 -11.34 3.42 4.40
N ASN A 121 -11.01 2.75 3.28
CA ASN A 121 -11.60 3.05 1.98
C ASN A 121 -11.77 1.80 1.11
N PRO A 122 -12.90 1.08 1.24
CA PRO A 122 -13.16 -0.16 0.51
C PRO A 122 -13.11 -0.01 -1.01
N VAL A 123 -13.66 1.09 -1.56
CA VAL A 123 -13.71 1.30 -3.01
C VAL A 123 -12.31 1.54 -3.59
N LEU A 124 -11.51 2.35 -2.90
CA LEU A 124 -10.12 2.57 -3.29
C LEU A 124 -9.31 1.26 -3.19
N MET A 125 -9.54 0.44 -2.15
CA MET A 125 -8.88 -0.85 -2.03
C MET A 125 -9.21 -1.78 -3.19
N ARG A 126 -10.47 -1.80 -3.64
CA ARG A 126 -10.83 -2.56 -4.84
C ARG A 126 -10.00 -2.13 -6.06
N ALA A 127 -9.86 -0.83 -6.29
CA ALA A 127 -9.06 -0.32 -7.40
C ALA A 127 -7.57 -0.70 -7.28
N LEU A 128 -6.99 -0.58 -6.09
CA LEU A 128 -5.57 -0.84 -5.87
C LEU A 128 -5.23 -2.34 -5.82
N PHE A 129 -6.16 -3.22 -5.49
CA PHE A 129 -5.93 -4.66 -5.40
C PHE A 129 -6.47 -5.44 -6.59
N VAL A 130 -7.60 -4.99 -7.18
CA VAL A 130 -8.30 -5.72 -8.26
C VAL A 130 -8.12 -5.01 -9.60
N ASP A 131 -8.53 -3.73 -9.74
CA ASP A 131 -8.50 -3.04 -11.03
C ASP A 131 -7.08 -2.87 -11.56
N ILE A 132 -6.08 -2.73 -10.68
CA ILE A 132 -4.66 -2.70 -11.05
C ILE A 132 -4.22 -3.95 -11.84
N LEU A 133 -4.78 -5.13 -11.52
CA LEU A 133 -4.49 -6.38 -12.23
C LEU A 133 -5.06 -6.37 -13.65
N GLY A 134 -6.19 -5.70 -13.85
CA GLY A 134 -6.83 -5.51 -15.14
C GLY A 134 -6.01 -4.66 -16.13
N LEU A 135 -4.98 -3.95 -15.66
CA LEU A 135 -4.06 -3.18 -16.51
C LEU A 135 -3.00 -4.06 -17.21
N GLY A 136 -3.05 -5.39 -17.04
CA GLY A 136 -2.11 -6.32 -17.65
C GLY A 136 -0.70 -6.22 -17.07
N LEU A 137 0.33 -6.37 -17.90
CA LEU A 137 1.72 -6.44 -17.44
C LEU A 137 2.19 -5.19 -16.65
N PRO A 138 1.86 -3.95 -17.04
CA PRO A 138 2.23 -2.77 -16.24
C PRO A 138 1.67 -2.80 -14.81
N GLY A 139 0.41 -3.19 -14.64
CA GLY A 139 -0.22 -3.33 -13.32
C GLY A 139 0.40 -4.46 -12.49
N LEU A 140 0.71 -5.59 -13.11
CA LEU A 140 1.41 -6.71 -12.44
C LEU A 140 2.81 -6.30 -11.97
N VAL A 141 3.54 -5.50 -12.76
CA VAL A 141 4.87 -4.98 -12.38
C VAL A 141 4.75 -4.04 -11.18
N ALA A 142 3.79 -3.12 -11.19
CA ALA A 142 3.56 -2.19 -10.08
C ALA A 142 3.23 -2.96 -8.79
N ARG A 143 2.30 -3.94 -8.86
CA ARG A 143 1.95 -4.80 -7.73
C ARG A 143 3.14 -5.60 -7.21
N ARG A 144 3.95 -6.18 -8.10
CA ARG A 144 5.15 -6.94 -7.70
C ARG A 144 6.15 -6.06 -6.97
N ARG A 145 6.36 -4.81 -7.43
CA ARG A 145 7.26 -3.85 -6.78
C ARG A 145 6.77 -3.52 -5.36
N ALA A 146 5.48 -3.25 -5.19
CA ALA A 146 4.90 -3.02 -3.87
C ALA A 146 5.07 -4.23 -2.93
N ASN A 147 4.77 -5.44 -3.41
CA ASN A 147 4.94 -6.67 -2.63
C ASN A 147 6.41 -6.90 -2.24
N GLN A 148 7.36 -6.59 -3.15
CA GLN A 148 8.78 -6.70 -2.83
C GLN A 148 9.20 -5.74 -1.72
N GLN A 149 8.72 -4.49 -1.75
CA GLN A 149 9.00 -3.52 -0.69
C GLN A 149 8.45 -3.95 0.68
N LEU A 150 7.24 -4.52 0.69
CA LEU A 150 6.65 -5.09 1.92
C LEU A 150 7.44 -6.30 2.43
N ALA A 151 7.87 -7.19 1.53
CA ALA A 151 8.67 -8.35 1.87
C ALA A 151 10.06 -7.96 2.41
N ASP A 152 10.71 -6.97 1.80
CA ASP A 152 12.00 -6.46 2.26
C ASP A 152 11.89 -5.80 3.64
N PHE A 153 10.84 -5.01 3.88
CA PHE A 153 10.54 -4.44 5.19
C PHE A 153 10.30 -5.53 6.25
N MET A 154 9.51 -6.56 5.93
CA MET A 154 9.25 -7.68 6.84
C MET A 154 10.55 -8.41 7.21
N ARG A 155 11.44 -8.65 6.23
CA ARG A 155 12.75 -9.23 6.47
C ARG A 155 13.62 -8.35 7.37
N GLU A 156 13.61 -7.05 7.14
CA GLU A 156 14.35 -6.08 7.96
C GLU A 156 13.94 -6.20 9.43
N VAL A 157 12.64 -6.17 9.73
CA VAL A 157 12.11 -6.27 11.10
C VAL A 157 12.43 -7.62 11.74
N VAL A 158 12.23 -8.72 11.02
CA VAL A 158 12.45 -10.08 11.55
C VAL A 158 13.93 -10.38 11.75
N ASN A 159 14.78 -10.01 10.80
CA ASN A 159 16.20 -10.40 10.78
C ASN A 159 17.11 -9.51 11.65
N GLN A 160 16.64 -8.35 12.11
CA GLN A 160 17.42 -7.42 12.96
C GLN A 160 17.39 -7.75 14.47
N GLN A 161 16.84 -8.90 14.85
CA GLN A 161 16.67 -9.23 16.28
C GLN A 161 18.00 -9.60 16.98
N PRO A 162 18.26 -9.04 18.19
CA PRO A 162 19.48 -9.33 18.94
C PRO A 162 19.57 -10.76 19.46
N SER A 163 18.45 -11.49 19.53
CA SER A 163 18.33 -12.79 20.24
C SER A 163 18.83 -14.00 19.45
N GLY A 164 19.49 -13.83 18.32
CA GLY A 164 20.00 -14.90 17.47
C GLY A 164 19.50 -14.87 16.04
N PRO A 165 20.05 -15.65 15.12
CA PRO A 165 19.74 -15.59 13.72
C PRO A 165 18.34 -16.17 13.42
N VAL A 166 17.32 -15.34 13.56
CA VAL A 166 16.05 -15.61 12.95
C VAL A 166 16.18 -15.14 11.51
N LEU A 167 16.21 -16.07 10.57
CA LEU A 167 16.39 -15.74 9.14
C LEU A 167 15.07 -15.93 8.40
N LEU A 168 14.47 -14.82 7.97
CA LEU A 168 13.40 -14.85 7.01
C LEU A 168 14.01 -14.64 5.61
N HIS A 169 14.04 -15.68 4.79
CA HIS A 169 14.57 -15.62 3.43
C HIS A 169 13.65 -14.86 2.48
N LYS A 170 14.23 -14.25 1.45
CA LYS A 170 13.54 -13.38 0.50
C LYS A 170 12.31 -14.04 -0.15
N ALA A 171 12.44 -15.28 -0.61
CA ALA A 171 11.36 -16.01 -1.25
C ALA A 171 10.20 -16.29 -0.27
N MET A 172 10.53 -16.60 0.98
CA MET A 172 9.51 -16.88 2.01
C MET A 172 8.82 -15.62 2.48
N ALA A 173 9.54 -14.50 2.61
CA ALA A 173 8.91 -13.21 2.88
C ALA A 173 7.91 -12.82 1.77
N MET A 174 8.29 -13.01 0.50
CA MET A 174 7.39 -12.79 -0.63
C MET A 174 6.17 -13.73 -0.59
N ALA A 175 6.34 -15.00 -0.21
CA ALA A 175 5.25 -15.94 -0.06
C ALA A 175 4.27 -15.53 1.06
N VAL A 176 4.79 -15.05 2.19
CA VAL A 176 3.97 -14.51 3.30
C VAL A 176 3.19 -13.28 2.84
N VAL A 177 3.84 -12.31 2.18
CA VAL A 177 3.17 -11.13 1.63
C VAL A 177 2.11 -11.52 0.62
N GLY A 178 2.39 -12.50 -0.25
CA GLY A 178 1.42 -13.06 -1.20
C GLY A 178 0.21 -13.67 -0.50
N GLY A 179 0.44 -14.48 0.53
CA GLY A 179 -0.64 -15.09 1.32
C GLY A 179 -1.51 -14.06 2.05
N ILE A 180 -0.90 -13.02 2.64
CA ILE A 180 -1.66 -11.92 3.28
C ILE A 180 -2.48 -11.15 2.24
N ASN A 181 -1.90 -10.86 1.07
CA ASN A 181 -2.62 -10.17 0.00
C ASN A 181 -3.80 -11.00 -0.54
N GLU A 182 -3.67 -12.33 -0.57
CA GLU A 182 -4.78 -13.21 -0.97
C GLU A 182 -5.93 -13.15 0.04
N LEU A 183 -5.63 -13.10 1.34
CA LEU A 183 -6.66 -12.90 2.37
C LEU A 183 -7.35 -11.53 2.21
N VAL A 184 -6.61 -10.49 1.88
CA VAL A 184 -7.18 -9.15 1.60
C VAL A 184 -8.05 -9.19 0.34
N LEU A 185 -7.61 -9.84 -0.75
CA LEU A 185 -8.40 -10.01 -1.98
C LEU A 185 -9.71 -10.75 -1.70
N GLN A 186 -9.66 -11.81 -0.92
CA GLN A 186 -10.86 -12.54 -0.50
C GLN A 186 -11.82 -11.66 0.31
N ALA A 187 -11.30 -10.81 1.21
CA ALA A 187 -12.12 -9.87 1.96
C ALA A 187 -12.77 -8.80 1.06
N ILE A 188 -12.06 -8.34 0.02
CA ILE A 188 -12.60 -7.44 -1.02
C ILE A 188 -13.72 -8.12 -1.81
N GLU A 189 -13.49 -9.37 -2.26
CA GLU A 189 -14.46 -10.16 -3.00
C GLU A 189 -15.76 -10.37 -2.21
N GLN A 190 -15.64 -10.57 -0.90
CA GLN A 190 -16.76 -10.82 0.02
C GLN A 190 -17.36 -9.54 0.62
N ASP A 191 -16.96 -8.36 0.14
CA ASP A 191 -17.38 -7.04 0.67
C ASP A 191 -17.13 -6.89 2.20
N ARG A 192 -16.02 -7.45 2.70
CA ARG A 192 -15.63 -7.45 4.11
C ARG A 192 -14.41 -6.58 4.41
N VAL A 193 -14.11 -5.58 3.58
CA VAL A 193 -12.95 -4.69 3.76
C VAL A 193 -12.97 -3.97 5.11
N ALA A 194 -14.15 -3.61 5.62
CA ALA A 194 -14.29 -2.99 6.95
C ALA A 194 -13.84 -3.92 8.11
N GLN A 195 -13.72 -5.23 7.86
CA GLN A 195 -13.37 -6.27 8.84
C GLN A 195 -11.94 -6.78 8.64
N LEU A 196 -11.09 -6.07 7.92
CA LEU A 196 -9.69 -6.48 7.69
C LEU A 196 -8.90 -6.66 9.01
N ALA A 197 -9.33 -6.05 10.10
CA ALA A 197 -8.76 -6.28 11.43
C ALA A 197 -8.80 -7.76 11.86
N ASP A 198 -9.80 -8.54 11.40
CA ASP A 198 -9.92 -9.97 11.70
C ASP A 198 -8.78 -10.79 11.07
N LEU A 199 -8.10 -10.24 10.06
CA LEU A 199 -6.96 -10.89 9.40
C LEU A 199 -5.63 -10.71 10.14
N VAL A 200 -5.56 -9.88 11.19
CA VAL A 200 -4.31 -9.65 11.95
C VAL A 200 -3.80 -10.96 12.55
N ALA A 201 -4.67 -11.71 13.21
CA ALA A 201 -4.28 -12.96 13.87
C ALA A 201 -3.82 -14.04 12.86
N PRO A 202 -4.55 -14.37 11.77
CA PRO A 202 -4.09 -15.36 10.80
C PRO A 202 -2.85 -14.89 10.03
N ALA A 203 -2.71 -13.61 9.67
CA ALA A 203 -1.53 -13.06 9.01
C ALA A 203 -0.28 -13.16 9.91
N SER A 204 -0.40 -12.80 11.19
CA SER A 204 0.68 -12.92 12.16
C SER A 204 1.05 -14.38 12.43
N ALA A 205 0.07 -15.28 12.49
CA ALA A 205 0.31 -16.71 12.66
C ALA A 205 1.05 -17.31 11.47
N LEU A 206 0.69 -16.93 10.24
CA LEU A 206 1.38 -17.35 9.02
C LEU A 206 2.87 -16.96 9.07
N LEU A 207 3.18 -15.70 9.37
CA LEU A 207 4.56 -15.26 9.45
C LEU A 207 5.33 -15.99 10.55
N ARG A 208 4.77 -16.13 11.75
CA ARG A 208 5.41 -16.90 12.85
C ARG A 208 5.72 -18.33 12.43
N ALA A 209 4.76 -19.02 11.81
CA ALA A 209 4.93 -20.40 11.35
C ALA A 209 6.09 -20.52 10.34
N VAL A 210 6.16 -19.60 9.37
CA VAL A 210 7.23 -19.57 8.37
C VAL A 210 8.59 -19.32 9.01
N VAL A 211 8.69 -18.35 9.91
CA VAL A 211 9.94 -18.01 10.62
C VAL A 211 10.41 -19.19 11.47
N THR A 212 9.51 -19.82 12.24
CA THR A 212 9.84 -21.00 13.06
C THR A 212 10.29 -22.18 12.20
N ALA A 213 9.64 -22.45 11.08
CA ALA A 213 9.99 -23.54 10.17
C ALA A 213 11.39 -23.33 9.55
N GLN A 214 11.73 -22.09 9.18
CA GLN A 214 13.05 -21.77 8.62
C GLN A 214 14.18 -21.89 9.66
N SER A 215 13.91 -21.53 10.91
CA SER A 215 14.89 -21.68 12.00
C SER A 215 15.16 -23.15 12.35
N ALA A 216 14.25 -24.07 12.00
CA ALA A 216 14.38 -25.51 12.28
C ALA A 216 15.12 -26.29 11.17
N VAL A 217 15.33 -25.71 9.97
CA VAL A 217 15.98 -26.38 8.83
C VAL A 217 17.32 -25.71 8.55
N PRO A 218 18.47 -26.30 9.00
CA PRO A 218 19.79 -25.80 8.64
C PRO A 218 20.06 -26.11 7.16
N GLY A 219 20.34 -25.08 6.35
CA GLY A 219 20.80 -25.24 4.97
C GLY A 219 19.95 -24.63 3.87
N PHE A 220 19.03 -23.72 4.17
CA PHE A 220 18.40 -22.87 3.15
C PHE A 220 19.36 -21.70 2.81
N GLU A 221 20.44 -21.98 2.06
CA GLU A 221 21.31 -20.94 1.53
C GLU A 221 20.67 -20.32 0.29
N GLU A 222 20.63 -18.98 0.23
CA GLU A 222 20.30 -18.24 -0.99
C GLU A 222 21.35 -18.55 -2.06
N LYS A 223 20.95 -19.25 -3.13
CA LYS A 223 21.71 -19.30 -4.39
C LYS A 223 21.40 -18.08 -5.24
#